data_e94e13adf6e4c183d0defbd968806c21
#
_entry.id   e94e13adf6e4c183d0defbd968806c21
#
_cell.length_a   1.000
_cell.length_b   1.000
_cell.length_c   1.000
_cell.angle_alpha   90.00
_cell.angle_beta   90.00
_cell.angle_gamma   90.00
#
_symmetry.space_group_name_H-M   'P 1'
#
loop_
_entity.id
_entity.type
_entity.pdbx_description
1 polymer ?
#
loop_
_entity_poly.entity_id
_entity_poly.type
_entity_poly.pdbx_seq_one_letter_code
_entity_poly.pdbx_strand_id
1 'polypeptide(L)'
;PKGRLVTLTRAALPSAERPVLRDVSLVIERDTRLHLRGPNGAGKSTLLRALREASGLSSERVLWLPQNRDARDASTLLREVKGLPNTDRGRVYEVLAALGTPPEALMRTPAPSPGEAKKLELALGLARNVWLVMLDEPTNHLDLPSVELLSAALVDYPGALVLATHDDAFAQATCTSSLQIDAGRVR
;
A
#
# COMPACT_ATOMS: atom_id res chain seq x y z
N PRO A 1 7.91 18.18 -16.74
CA PRO A 1 8.44 17.57 -15.52
C PRO A 1 7.60 16.35 -15.23
N LYS A 2 8.20 15.17 -15.28
CA LYS A 2 7.59 13.94 -14.77
C LYS A 2 7.20 14.26 -13.34
N GLY A 3 5.91 14.13 -13.01
CA GLY A 3 5.37 14.64 -11.76
C GLY A 3 5.98 13.91 -10.55
N ARG A 4 6.94 14.56 -9.89
CA ARG A 4 7.51 14.09 -8.63
C ARG A 4 6.43 14.09 -7.57
N LEU A 5 6.29 12.98 -6.87
CA LEU A 5 5.32 12.81 -5.79
C LEU A 5 5.98 12.97 -4.41
N VAL A 6 7.23 12.49 -4.28
CA VAL A 6 7.99 12.55 -3.03
C VAL A 6 9.46 12.78 -3.34
N THR A 7 10.14 13.56 -2.48
CA THR A 7 11.59 13.69 -2.49
C THR A 7 12.12 13.65 -1.06
N LEU A 8 13.01 12.70 -0.79
CA LEU A 8 13.86 12.69 0.40
C LEU A 8 15.27 13.07 -0.02
N THR A 9 15.93 13.97 0.72
CA THR A 9 17.31 14.39 0.45
C THR A 9 18.11 14.31 1.73
N ARG A 10 19.09 13.40 1.78
CA ARG A 10 19.96 13.15 2.92
C ARG A 10 19.21 13.03 4.25
N ALA A 11 18.04 12.41 4.20
CA ALA A 11 17.19 12.27 5.37
C ALA A 11 17.78 11.26 6.37
N ALA A 12 17.80 11.65 7.65
CA ALA A 12 18.01 10.72 8.74
C ALA A 12 16.64 10.34 9.31
N LEU A 13 16.30 9.05 9.25
CA LEU A 13 15.00 8.58 9.69
C LEU A 13 15.11 8.01 11.11
N PRO A 14 14.45 8.64 12.08
CA PRO A 14 14.54 8.24 13.48
C PRO A 14 13.77 6.95 13.78
N SER A 15 14.25 6.20 14.76
CA SER A 15 13.48 5.31 15.61
C SER A 15 13.49 5.86 17.02
N ALA A 16 12.74 5.24 17.94
CA ALA A 16 12.59 5.74 19.31
C ALA A 16 13.91 6.02 20.04
N GLU A 17 15.01 5.35 19.69
CA GLU A 17 16.30 5.50 20.38
C GLU A 17 17.50 5.85 19.48
N ARG A 18 17.45 5.55 18.17
CA ARG A 18 18.57 5.80 17.22
C ARG A 18 18.03 5.98 15.80
N PRO A 19 18.71 6.72 14.91
CA PRO A 19 18.32 6.75 13.50
C PRO A 19 18.45 5.35 12.90
N VAL A 20 17.32 4.79 12.43
CA VAL A 20 17.27 3.48 11.78
C VAL A 20 17.90 3.55 10.40
N LEU A 21 17.69 4.66 9.69
CA LEU A 21 18.25 4.89 8.35
C LEU A 21 18.97 6.25 8.33
N ARG A 22 20.12 6.29 7.66
CA ARG A 22 20.95 7.51 7.53
C ARG A 22 21.16 7.82 6.07
N ASP A 23 21.23 9.11 5.76
CA ASP A 23 21.57 9.66 4.44
C ASP A 23 20.70 9.12 3.30
N VAL A 24 19.40 9.02 3.56
CA VAL A 24 18.44 8.52 2.55
C VAL A 24 18.14 9.60 1.54
N SER A 25 18.46 9.32 0.28
CA SER A 25 18.09 10.18 -0.86
C SER A 25 17.27 9.35 -1.84
N LEU A 26 16.00 9.73 -2.02
CA LEU A 26 15.05 8.98 -2.84
C LEU A 26 14.01 9.92 -3.47
N VAL A 27 13.71 9.68 -4.74
CA VAL A 27 12.64 10.37 -5.46
C VAL A 27 11.61 9.36 -5.92
N ILE A 28 10.35 9.61 -5.63
CA ILE A 28 9.21 8.85 -6.14
C ILE A 28 8.52 9.71 -7.20
N GLU A 29 8.45 9.20 -8.41
CA GLU A 29 7.73 9.78 -9.54
C GLU A 29 6.43 9.01 -9.78
N ARG A 30 5.55 9.49 -10.66
CA ARG A 30 4.23 8.86 -10.92
C ARG A 30 4.29 7.46 -11.51
N ASP A 31 5.39 7.11 -12.18
CA ASP A 31 5.64 5.82 -12.80
C ASP A 31 6.55 4.90 -11.95
N THR A 32 6.92 5.34 -10.74
CA THR A 32 7.78 4.56 -9.84
C THR A 32 7.09 3.28 -9.40
N ARG A 33 7.79 2.15 -9.56
CA ARG A 33 7.41 0.81 -9.09
C ARG A 33 8.56 0.26 -8.27
N LEU A 34 8.57 0.51 -6.97
CA LEU A 34 9.71 0.29 -6.09
C LEU A 34 9.43 -0.76 -5.03
N HIS A 35 10.25 -1.80 -5.01
CA HIS A 35 10.29 -2.79 -3.93
C HIS A 35 11.36 -2.44 -2.90
N LEU A 36 10.98 -2.29 -1.64
CA LEU A 36 11.88 -2.12 -0.49
C LEU A 36 12.25 -3.50 0.06
N ARG A 37 13.52 -3.87 -0.10
CA ARG A 37 14.07 -5.15 0.37
C ARG A 37 14.89 -4.96 1.64
N GLY A 38 14.94 -5.98 2.47
CA GLY A 38 15.76 -6.01 3.68
C GLY A 38 15.18 -6.87 4.78
N PRO A 39 15.99 -7.27 5.77
CA PRO A 39 15.54 -8.11 6.88
C PRO A 39 14.48 -7.40 7.74
N ASN A 40 13.84 -8.17 8.63
CA ASN A 40 12.93 -7.60 9.62
C ASN A 40 13.69 -6.61 10.50
N GLY A 41 13.07 -5.46 10.81
CA GLY A 41 13.70 -4.40 11.58
C GLY A 41 14.71 -3.52 10.81
N ALA A 42 14.97 -3.78 9.52
CA ALA A 42 15.92 -2.97 8.73
C ALA A 42 15.46 -1.51 8.49
N GLY A 43 14.18 -1.20 8.72
CA GLY A 43 13.64 0.14 8.56
C GLY A 43 12.72 0.33 7.35
N LYS A 44 12.24 -0.76 6.71
CA LYS A 44 11.29 -0.70 5.58
C LYS A 44 10.04 0.13 5.92
N SER A 45 9.36 -0.22 7.01
CA SER A 45 8.15 0.50 7.48
C SER A 45 8.46 1.96 7.88
N THR A 46 9.65 2.21 8.43
CA THR A 46 10.11 3.56 8.78
C THR A 46 10.30 4.40 7.51
N LEU A 47 10.90 3.82 6.46
CA LEU A 47 11.07 4.50 5.18
C LEU A 47 9.72 4.77 4.52
N LEU A 48 8.82 3.80 4.48
CA LEU A 48 7.46 3.99 3.96
C LEU A 48 6.73 5.13 4.68
N ARG A 49 6.81 5.20 6.01
CA ARG A 49 6.21 6.28 6.81
C ARG A 49 6.81 7.64 6.46
N ALA A 50 8.14 7.72 6.39
CA ALA A 50 8.83 8.96 6.02
C ALA A 50 8.46 9.43 4.60
N LEU A 51 8.34 8.51 3.64
CA LEU A 51 7.86 8.82 2.30
C LEU A 51 6.41 9.35 2.33
N ARG A 52 5.55 8.75 3.16
CA ARG A 52 4.15 9.21 3.34
C ARG A 52 4.10 10.64 3.88
N GLU A 53 4.90 10.95 4.90
CA GLU A 53 4.98 12.27 5.51
C GLU A 53 5.58 13.30 4.54
N ALA A 54 6.66 12.95 3.85
CA ALA A 54 7.34 13.82 2.90
C ALA A 54 6.55 14.06 1.60
N SER A 55 5.55 13.24 1.30
CA SER A 55 4.77 13.36 0.06
C SER A 55 3.96 14.66 0.00
N GLY A 56 3.53 15.20 1.14
CA GLY A 56 2.63 16.35 1.19
C GLY A 56 1.27 16.11 0.51
N LEU A 57 1.02 14.89 0.03
CA LEU A 57 -0.22 14.53 -0.66
C LEU A 57 -1.37 14.38 0.33
N SER A 58 -2.57 14.82 -0.07
CA SER A 58 -3.78 14.58 0.71
C SER A 58 -4.06 13.07 0.84
N SER A 59 -4.81 12.69 1.87
CA SER A 59 -5.22 11.29 2.08
C SER A 59 -6.03 10.71 0.91
N GLU A 60 -6.66 11.55 0.10
CA GLU A 60 -7.39 11.14 -1.11
C GLU A 60 -6.48 10.76 -2.27
N ARG A 61 -5.20 11.14 -2.23
CA ARG A 61 -4.22 10.89 -3.27
C ARG A 61 -3.20 9.80 -2.93
N VAL A 62 -3.29 9.25 -1.72
CA VAL A 62 -2.39 8.19 -1.23
C VAL A 62 -3.19 7.05 -0.64
N LEU A 63 -2.94 5.83 -1.12
CA LEU A 63 -3.29 4.62 -0.39
C LEU A 63 -2.09 4.24 0.47
N TRP A 64 -2.27 4.26 1.78
CA TRP A 64 -1.29 3.84 2.77
C TRP A 64 -1.80 2.65 3.56
N LEU A 65 -1.17 1.49 3.40
CA LEU A 65 -1.49 0.26 4.12
C LEU A 65 -0.26 -0.17 4.94
N PRO A 66 -0.14 0.22 6.21
CA PRO A 66 0.95 -0.21 7.10
C PRO A 66 0.76 -1.65 7.57
N GLN A 67 1.86 -2.33 7.92
CA GLN A 67 1.85 -3.71 8.42
C GLN A 67 1.04 -3.87 9.71
N ASN A 68 1.32 -3.02 10.70
CA ASN A 68 0.62 -2.97 11.98
C ASN A 68 -0.22 -1.70 12.04
N ARG A 69 -1.43 -1.81 11.62
CA ARG A 69 -2.48 -0.88 11.97
C ARG A 69 -3.38 -1.59 12.96
N ASP A 70 -3.83 -0.91 14.01
CA ASP A 70 -5.11 -1.27 14.61
C ASP A 70 -6.08 -1.34 13.43
N ALA A 71 -6.44 -2.55 13.02
CA ALA A 71 -7.22 -2.78 11.83
C ALA A 71 -8.38 -1.78 11.89
N ARG A 72 -8.51 -0.94 10.87
CA ARG A 72 -9.73 -0.11 10.80
C ARG A 72 -10.86 -1.09 11.02
N ASP A 73 -11.64 -0.83 12.04
CA ASP A 73 -12.77 -1.69 12.37
C ASP A 73 -13.51 -1.97 11.04
N ALA A 74 -13.59 -3.24 10.67
CA ALA A 74 -14.21 -3.66 9.42
C ALA A 74 -15.62 -3.08 9.27
N SER A 75 -16.31 -2.87 10.38
CA SER A 75 -17.62 -2.19 10.42
C SER A 75 -17.54 -0.73 9.98
N THR A 76 -16.43 -0.06 10.28
CA THR A 76 -16.18 1.33 9.83
C THR A 76 -15.93 1.39 8.34
N LEU A 77 -15.14 0.46 7.79
CA LEU A 77 -14.90 0.35 6.34
C LEU A 77 -16.21 0.06 5.58
N LEU A 78 -17.03 -0.87 6.09
CA LEU A 78 -18.34 -1.18 5.50
C LEU A 78 -19.27 0.05 5.51
N ARG A 79 -19.31 0.81 6.59
CA ARG A 79 -20.10 2.05 6.67
C ARG A 79 -19.59 3.11 5.69
N GLU A 80 -18.28 3.25 5.55
CA GLU A 80 -17.65 4.16 4.59
C GLU A 80 -18.12 3.83 3.16
N VAL A 81 -18.03 2.55 2.74
CA VAL A 81 -18.49 2.12 1.42
C VAL A 81 -19.99 2.35 1.22
N LYS A 82 -20.82 2.02 2.22
CA LYS A 82 -22.27 2.23 2.15
C LYS A 82 -22.65 3.71 2.04
N GLY A 83 -21.84 4.61 2.60
CA GLY A 83 -22.02 6.07 2.55
C GLY A 83 -21.53 6.72 1.24
N LEU A 84 -20.83 6.00 0.38
CA LEU A 84 -20.35 6.53 -0.89
C LEU A 84 -21.50 6.79 -1.88
N PRO A 85 -21.37 7.81 -2.75
CA PRO A 85 -22.21 7.96 -3.92
C PRO A 85 -22.25 6.68 -4.77
N ASN A 86 -23.34 6.41 -5.48
CA ASN A 86 -23.51 5.17 -6.24
C ASN A 86 -22.37 4.90 -7.22
N THR A 87 -21.88 5.94 -7.91
CA THR A 87 -20.76 5.83 -8.85
C THR A 87 -19.47 5.38 -8.18
N ASP A 88 -19.12 5.98 -7.04
CA ASP A 88 -17.88 5.67 -6.32
C ASP A 88 -17.98 4.29 -5.66
N ARG A 89 -19.16 3.95 -5.13
CA ARG A 89 -19.43 2.62 -4.59
C ARG A 89 -19.34 1.55 -5.67
N GLY A 90 -19.82 1.82 -6.87
CA GLY A 90 -19.68 0.94 -8.02
C GLY A 90 -18.21 0.62 -8.31
N ARG A 91 -17.34 1.62 -8.35
CA ARG A 91 -15.89 1.42 -8.52
C ARG A 91 -15.27 0.57 -7.43
N VAL A 92 -15.67 0.78 -6.17
CA VAL A 92 -15.20 -0.06 -5.06
C VAL A 92 -15.64 -1.51 -5.25
N TYR A 93 -16.86 -1.74 -5.72
CA TYR A 93 -17.39 -3.08 -6.00
C TYR A 93 -16.64 -3.77 -7.16
N GLU A 94 -16.31 -3.02 -8.21
CA GLU A 94 -15.49 -3.52 -9.32
C GLU A 94 -14.10 -4.00 -8.81
N VAL A 95 -13.44 -3.18 -7.99
CA VAL A 95 -12.14 -3.56 -7.42
C VAL A 95 -12.27 -4.74 -6.44
N LEU A 96 -13.30 -4.79 -5.60
CA LEU A 96 -13.57 -5.93 -4.72
C LEU A 96 -13.77 -7.23 -5.51
N ALA A 97 -14.56 -7.18 -6.58
CA ALA A 97 -14.78 -8.32 -7.46
C ALA A 97 -13.47 -8.76 -8.14
N ALA A 98 -12.63 -7.80 -8.59
CA ALA A 98 -11.31 -8.08 -9.14
C ALA A 98 -10.37 -8.72 -8.11
N LEU A 99 -10.53 -8.42 -6.81
CA LEU A 99 -9.81 -9.06 -5.71
C LEU A 99 -10.46 -10.38 -5.23
N GLY A 100 -11.40 -10.93 -6.00
CA GLY A 100 -12.04 -12.21 -5.71
C GLY A 100 -13.02 -12.19 -4.54
N THR A 101 -13.58 -11.02 -4.20
CA THR A 101 -14.55 -10.89 -3.11
C THR A 101 -15.90 -10.43 -3.66
N PRO A 102 -16.97 -11.24 -3.55
CA PRO A 102 -18.32 -10.84 -3.96
C PRO A 102 -18.81 -9.63 -3.13
N PRO A 103 -19.01 -8.44 -3.75
CA PRO A 103 -19.30 -7.22 -2.98
C PRO A 103 -20.60 -7.30 -2.18
N GLU A 104 -21.66 -7.87 -2.77
CA GLU A 104 -22.97 -7.95 -2.13
C GLU A 104 -22.96 -8.85 -0.88
N ALA A 105 -22.20 -9.96 -0.93
CA ALA A 105 -22.03 -10.86 0.20
C ALA A 105 -21.26 -10.16 1.32
N LEU A 106 -20.15 -9.48 0.96
CA LEU A 106 -19.34 -8.74 1.92
C LEU A 106 -20.14 -7.62 2.59
N MET A 107 -20.95 -6.87 1.82
CA MET A 107 -21.76 -5.76 2.37
C MET A 107 -22.87 -6.22 3.32
N ARG A 108 -23.27 -7.49 3.29
CA ARG A 108 -24.27 -8.09 4.19
C ARG A 108 -23.64 -8.74 5.43
N THR A 109 -22.35 -8.98 5.41
CA THR A 109 -21.64 -9.63 6.52
C THR A 109 -21.56 -8.69 7.73
N PRO A 110 -21.91 -9.15 8.94
CA PRO A 110 -21.80 -8.34 10.15
C PRO A 110 -20.35 -8.19 10.62
N ALA A 111 -19.49 -9.18 10.32
CA ALA A 111 -18.11 -9.23 10.75
C ALA A 111 -17.23 -9.82 9.63
N PRO A 112 -16.67 -8.98 8.76
CA PRO A 112 -15.70 -9.42 7.76
C PRO A 112 -14.47 -10.06 8.40
N SER A 113 -13.94 -11.10 7.76
CA SER A 113 -12.66 -11.69 8.15
C SER A 113 -11.51 -10.68 7.97
N PRO A 114 -10.34 -10.89 8.61
CA PRO A 114 -9.18 -10.01 8.42
C PRO A 114 -8.77 -9.85 6.94
N GLY A 115 -8.84 -10.92 6.16
CA GLY A 115 -8.57 -10.89 4.72
C GLY A 115 -9.59 -10.07 3.93
N GLU A 116 -10.89 -10.23 4.24
CA GLU A 116 -11.96 -9.43 3.63
C GLU A 116 -11.86 -7.94 4.00
N ALA A 117 -11.56 -7.63 5.27
CA ALA A 117 -11.34 -6.26 5.71
C ALA A 117 -10.16 -5.61 4.98
N LYS A 118 -9.07 -6.35 4.77
CA LYS A 118 -7.91 -5.90 4.01
C LYS A 118 -8.24 -5.65 2.54
N LYS A 119 -8.96 -6.56 1.89
CA LYS A 119 -9.43 -6.39 0.51
C LYS A 119 -10.36 -5.17 0.38
N LEU A 120 -11.22 -4.94 1.37
CA LEU A 120 -12.09 -3.77 1.41
C LEU A 120 -11.31 -2.46 1.51
N GLU A 121 -10.28 -2.42 2.36
CA GLU A 121 -9.39 -1.25 2.49
C GLU A 121 -8.60 -0.99 1.21
N LEU A 122 -8.05 -2.04 0.58
CA LEU A 122 -7.40 -1.96 -0.72
C LEU A 122 -8.36 -1.43 -1.80
N ALA A 123 -9.57 -1.98 -1.87
CA ALA A 123 -10.57 -1.57 -2.85
C ALA A 123 -10.99 -0.10 -2.68
N LEU A 124 -11.19 0.35 -1.44
CA LEU A 124 -11.48 1.77 -1.15
C LEU A 124 -10.36 2.70 -1.62
N GLY A 125 -9.10 2.30 -1.44
CA GLY A 125 -7.96 3.10 -1.87
C GLY A 125 -7.79 3.09 -3.39
N LEU A 126 -7.78 1.92 -4.01
CA LEU A 126 -7.54 1.77 -5.45
C LEU A 126 -8.66 2.39 -6.30
N ALA A 127 -9.94 2.25 -5.87
CA ALA A 127 -11.10 2.82 -6.57
C ALA A 127 -11.05 4.36 -6.64
N ARG A 128 -10.30 5.03 -5.78
CA ARG A 128 -10.10 6.49 -5.79
C ARG A 128 -9.08 6.97 -6.83
N ASN A 129 -8.43 6.07 -7.55
CA ASN A 129 -7.34 6.39 -8.48
C ASN A 129 -6.26 7.26 -7.83
N VAL A 130 -5.77 6.83 -6.67
CA VAL A 130 -4.72 7.53 -5.92
C VAL A 130 -3.43 7.64 -6.75
N TRP A 131 -2.62 8.64 -6.48
CA TRP A 131 -1.36 8.85 -7.21
C TRP A 131 -0.22 8.01 -6.68
N LEU A 132 -0.29 7.62 -5.41
CA LEU A 132 0.74 6.87 -4.72
C LEU A 132 0.11 5.76 -3.88
N VAL A 133 0.52 4.53 -4.15
CA VAL A 133 0.17 3.34 -3.39
C VAL A 133 1.41 2.93 -2.58
N MET A 134 1.27 2.83 -1.27
CA MET A 134 2.31 2.38 -0.36
C MET A 134 1.80 1.24 0.50
N LEU A 135 2.39 0.07 0.34
CA LEU A 135 1.95 -1.17 0.99
C LEU A 135 3.09 -1.79 1.79
N ASP A 136 2.79 -2.11 3.04
CA ASP A 136 3.70 -2.82 3.95
C ASP A 136 3.13 -4.20 4.26
N GLU A 137 3.78 -5.25 3.73
CA GLU A 137 3.36 -6.66 3.80
C GLU A 137 1.90 -6.87 3.38
N PRO A 138 1.52 -6.49 2.13
CA PRO A 138 0.13 -6.56 1.70
C PRO A 138 -0.40 -7.99 1.54
N THR A 139 0.47 -8.97 1.35
CA THR A 139 0.11 -10.38 1.14
C THR A 139 -0.24 -11.12 2.44
N ASN A 140 0.13 -10.57 3.61
CA ASN A 140 -0.22 -11.17 4.89
C ASN A 140 -1.74 -11.28 5.07
N HIS A 141 -2.20 -12.45 5.55
CA HIS A 141 -3.62 -12.79 5.74
C HIS A 141 -4.45 -12.94 4.45
N LEU A 142 -3.81 -12.98 3.28
CA LEU A 142 -4.44 -13.32 2.02
C LEU A 142 -4.09 -14.76 1.63
N ASP A 143 -5.04 -15.47 1.03
CA ASP A 143 -4.81 -16.75 0.38
C ASP A 143 -4.13 -16.54 -0.99
N LEU A 144 -3.52 -17.60 -1.52
CA LEU A 144 -2.76 -17.51 -2.77
C LEU A 144 -3.58 -16.94 -3.94
N PRO A 145 -4.84 -17.38 -4.19
CA PRO A 145 -5.66 -16.76 -5.23
C PRO A 145 -5.85 -15.25 -5.05
N SER A 146 -6.03 -14.80 -3.80
CA SER A 146 -6.16 -13.36 -3.50
C SER A 146 -4.87 -12.57 -3.75
N VAL A 147 -3.71 -13.19 -3.48
CA VAL A 147 -2.40 -12.59 -3.77
C VAL A 147 -2.21 -12.43 -5.29
N GLU A 148 -2.58 -13.44 -6.08
CA GLU A 148 -2.51 -13.37 -7.55
C GLU A 148 -3.41 -12.28 -8.13
N LEU A 149 -4.65 -12.18 -7.63
CA LEU A 149 -5.59 -11.14 -8.04
C LEU A 149 -5.13 -9.74 -7.63
N LEU A 150 -4.57 -9.58 -6.43
CA LEU A 150 -3.97 -8.31 -5.99
C LEU A 150 -2.77 -7.94 -6.86
N SER A 151 -1.92 -8.92 -7.20
CA SER A 151 -0.79 -8.70 -8.11
C SER A 151 -1.27 -8.16 -9.46
N ALA A 152 -2.25 -8.83 -10.08
CA ALA A 152 -2.84 -8.38 -11.35
C ALA A 152 -3.39 -6.95 -11.26
N ALA A 153 -4.18 -6.66 -10.22
CA ALA A 153 -4.75 -5.32 -10.01
C ALA A 153 -3.67 -4.24 -9.84
N LEU A 154 -2.53 -4.55 -9.21
CA LEU A 154 -1.43 -3.61 -9.03
C LEU A 154 -0.57 -3.45 -10.29
N VAL A 155 -0.40 -4.48 -11.12
CA VAL A 155 0.32 -4.39 -12.39
C VAL A 155 -0.32 -3.34 -13.30
N ASP A 156 -1.63 -3.38 -13.42
CA ASP A 156 -2.40 -2.47 -14.30
C ASP A 156 -2.66 -1.10 -13.65
N TYR A 157 -2.31 -0.93 -12.38
CA TYR A 157 -2.60 0.31 -11.67
C TYR A 157 -1.71 1.48 -12.16
N PRO A 158 -2.29 2.63 -12.56
CA PRO A 158 -1.54 3.72 -13.21
C PRO A 158 -0.72 4.59 -12.24
N GLY A 159 -0.93 4.47 -10.93
CA GLY A 159 -0.23 5.25 -9.90
C GLY A 159 1.14 4.66 -9.53
N ALA A 160 1.97 5.47 -8.87
CA ALA A 160 3.21 5.00 -8.28
C ALA A 160 2.95 3.92 -7.21
N LEU A 161 3.84 2.93 -7.11
CA LEU A 161 3.81 1.88 -6.11
C LEU A 161 5.13 1.84 -5.35
N VAL A 162 5.06 1.85 -4.02
CA VAL A 162 6.17 1.53 -3.12
C VAL A 162 5.74 0.38 -2.23
N LEU A 163 6.43 -0.73 -2.34
CA LEU A 163 6.07 -2.01 -1.74
C LEU A 163 7.17 -2.49 -0.80
N ALA A 164 6.83 -2.83 0.44
CA ALA A 164 7.67 -3.63 1.31
C ALA A 164 7.02 -5.01 1.48
N THR A 165 7.70 -6.07 1.09
CA THR A 165 7.23 -7.44 1.24
C THR A 165 8.40 -8.43 1.25
N HIS A 166 8.16 -9.60 1.84
CA HIS A 166 9.04 -10.76 1.75
C HIS A 166 8.65 -11.73 0.64
N ASP A 167 7.54 -11.49 -0.03
CA ASP A 167 7.09 -12.25 -1.20
C ASP A 167 7.80 -11.74 -2.46
N ASP A 168 8.91 -12.40 -2.81
CA ASP A 168 9.71 -12.03 -3.98
C ASP A 168 8.94 -12.22 -5.29
N ALA A 169 8.05 -13.19 -5.40
CA ALA A 169 7.25 -13.41 -6.60
C ALA A 169 6.26 -12.26 -6.83
N PHE A 170 5.56 -11.87 -5.78
CA PHE A 170 4.65 -10.72 -5.79
C PHE A 170 5.38 -9.41 -6.12
N ALA A 171 6.55 -9.20 -5.51
CA ALA A 171 7.35 -8.01 -5.77
C ALA A 171 7.88 -7.95 -7.20
N GLN A 172 8.37 -9.06 -7.76
CA GLN A 172 8.86 -9.14 -9.15
C GLN A 172 7.74 -8.91 -10.17
N ALA A 173 6.53 -9.36 -9.89
CA ALA A 173 5.40 -9.14 -10.76
C ALA A 173 4.93 -7.66 -10.77
N THR A 174 5.02 -6.96 -9.65
CA THR A 174 4.41 -5.63 -9.45
C THR A 174 5.40 -4.46 -9.50
N CYS A 175 6.70 -4.69 -9.27
CA CYS A 175 7.73 -3.67 -9.20
C CYS A 175 8.79 -3.83 -10.29
N THR A 176 9.31 -2.71 -10.79
CA THR A 176 10.35 -2.67 -11.82
C THR A 176 11.73 -2.33 -11.26
N SER A 177 11.80 -1.90 -10.01
CA SER A 177 13.04 -1.54 -9.32
C SER A 177 13.02 -2.01 -7.88
N SER A 178 14.20 -2.19 -7.30
CA SER A 178 14.33 -2.56 -5.89
C SER A 178 15.36 -1.70 -5.18
N LEU A 179 15.15 -1.48 -3.89
CA LEU A 179 16.00 -0.73 -2.99
C LEU A 179 16.34 -1.62 -1.79
N GLN A 180 17.61 -1.92 -1.65
CA GLN A 180 18.09 -2.74 -0.54
C GLN A 180 18.29 -1.88 0.70
N ILE A 181 17.70 -2.28 1.81
CA ILE A 181 17.89 -1.66 3.12
C ILE A 181 18.66 -2.64 4.00
N ASP A 182 19.86 -2.23 4.41
CA ASP A 182 20.72 -3.04 5.26
C ASP A 182 21.58 -2.16 6.18
N ALA A 183 21.75 -2.60 7.44
CA ALA A 183 22.60 -1.94 8.44
C ALA A 183 22.41 -0.41 8.53
N GLY A 184 21.19 0.09 8.41
CA GLY A 184 20.87 1.51 8.50
C GLY A 184 21.21 2.33 7.25
N ARG A 185 21.48 1.68 6.15
CA ARG A 185 21.78 2.30 4.84
C ARG A 185 20.83 1.80 3.76
N VAL A 186 20.68 2.62 2.75
CA VAL A 186 19.89 2.35 1.55
C VAL A 186 20.84 2.23 0.35
N ARG A 187 20.69 1.21 -0.46
CA ARG A 187 21.53 0.93 -1.64
C ARG A 187 20.66 0.55 -2.82
#